data_b0295d02a2c749d84fe7f9a0c14f3856
#
_entry.id   b0295d02a2c749d84fe7f9a0c14f3856
#
_cell.length_a   1.000
_cell.length_b   1.000
_cell.length_c   1.000
_cell.angle_alpha   90.00
_cell.angle_beta   90.00
_cell.angle_gamma   90.00
#
_symmetry.space_group_name_H-M   'P 1'
#
loop_
_entity.id
_entity.type
_entity.pdbx_description
1 polymer ?
#
loop_
_entity_poly.entity_id
_entity_poly.type
_entity_poly.pdbx_seq_one_letter_code
_entity_poly.pdbx_strand_id
1 'polypeptide(L)'
;SPGEIYEVKADGEGLTLFCPYVAVQHRGNTLDGGLLTVRITAGRKGTIAVRLTNHRGALDMMPRFPLDRGTDRPETGEADGFCFLRSGELEARVFAGKSWRIEYRWRGRLLTAAGPKGMAHILDQRTGETYLRERLELSVGENIYGLGERFGPFVKNGQSIDLWNADGGTDSEQAYKNVPFFLSSRRYGVFVNSTGRVSYEIGSESATKTQFSVPGEEMEYFIFAGDTPKDVLTAYTALTGRAPELPEWSYGLWLSTSFTTDYDEKTVLSFVDGMIERKIPLSVFH
;
A
#
# COMPACT_ATOMS: atom_id res chain seq x y z
N SER A 1 -20.24 1.30 -3.48
CA SER A 1 -19.37 2.36 -4.05
C SER A 1 -20.05 3.71 -3.99
N PRO A 2 -19.33 4.82 -3.81
CA PRO A 2 -19.90 6.16 -3.90
C PRO A 2 -20.63 6.41 -5.21
N GLY A 3 -21.82 6.99 -5.11
CA GLY A 3 -22.61 7.43 -6.27
C GLY A 3 -22.07 8.72 -6.89
N GLU A 4 -21.43 9.55 -6.06
CA GLU A 4 -20.76 10.80 -6.47
C GLU A 4 -19.74 11.25 -5.44
N ILE A 5 -18.87 12.20 -5.80
CA ILE A 5 -18.20 13.08 -4.86
C ILE A 5 -19.07 14.33 -4.76
N TYR A 6 -19.83 14.44 -3.67
CA TYR A 6 -20.83 15.50 -3.47
C TYR A 6 -20.20 16.84 -3.14
N GLU A 7 -19.19 16.83 -2.26
CA GLU A 7 -18.50 18.04 -1.79
C GLU A 7 -17.02 17.75 -1.57
N VAL A 8 -16.18 18.74 -1.85
CA VAL A 8 -14.76 18.75 -1.52
C VAL A 8 -14.46 19.96 -0.66
N LYS A 9 -13.88 19.74 0.53
CA LYS A 9 -13.41 20.81 1.42
C LYS A 9 -11.90 20.80 1.49
N ALA A 10 -11.31 21.95 1.22
CA ALA A 10 -9.89 22.19 1.45
C ALA A 10 -9.69 22.83 2.82
N ASP A 11 -8.68 22.38 3.55
CA ASP A 11 -8.10 23.07 4.70
C ASP A 11 -6.58 23.17 4.51
N GLY A 12 -5.87 23.85 5.38
CA GLY A 12 -4.41 24.01 5.22
C GLY A 12 -3.58 22.73 5.29
N GLU A 13 -4.20 21.56 5.50
CA GLU A 13 -3.55 20.26 5.64
C GLU A 13 -3.95 19.26 4.54
N GLY A 14 -5.05 19.52 3.81
CA GLY A 14 -5.47 18.60 2.77
C GLY A 14 -6.87 18.84 2.22
N LEU A 15 -7.41 17.82 1.55
CA LEU A 15 -8.75 17.78 1.00
C LEU A 15 -9.60 16.74 1.73
N THR A 16 -10.83 17.08 2.08
CA THR A 16 -11.86 16.14 2.56
C THR A 16 -12.95 16.02 1.52
N LEU A 17 -13.20 14.81 1.05
CA LEU A 17 -14.23 14.49 0.08
C LEU A 17 -15.38 13.77 0.77
N PHE A 18 -16.59 14.25 0.54
CA PHE A 18 -17.83 13.63 1.02
C PHE A 18 -18.47 12.85 -0.11
N CYS A 19 -18.48 11.53 0.01
CA CYS A 19 -18.83 10.60 -1.06
C CYS A 19 -20.03 9.73 -0.67
N PRO A 20 -21.28 10.23 -0.81
CA PRO A 20 -22.48 9.44 -0.49
C PRO A 20 -22.60 8.24 -1.43
N TYR A 21 -23.12 7.11 -0.90
CA TYR A 21 -23.33 5.91 -1.72
C TYR A 21 -24.50 6.05 -2.69
N VAL A 22 -25.43 6.95 -2.38
CA VAL A 22 -26.53 7.34 -3.28
C VAL A 22 -26.34 8.79 -3.66
N ALA A 23 -26.40 9.09 -4.96
CA ALA A 23 -26.29 10.47 -5.42
C ALA A 23 -27.40 11.36 -4.82
N VAL A 24 -27.02 12.51 -4.26
CA VAL A 24 -27.94 13.43 -3.58
C VAL A 24 -28.69 14.25 -4.62
N GLN A 25 -29.97 13.98 -4.79
CA GLN A 25 -30.86 14.71 -5.69
C GLN A 25 -31.80 15.65 -4.93
N HIS A 26 -32.14 15.30 -3.68
CA HIS A 26 -33.00 16.07 -2.80
C HIS A 26 -32.70 15.73 -1.34
N ARG A 27 -33.20 16.53 -0.41
CA ARG A 27 -32.94 16.39 1.03
C ARG A 27 -33.21 14.98 1.59
N GLY A 28 -34.20 14.26 1.05
CA GLY A 28 -34.50 12.89 1.50
C GLY A 28 -33.35 11.89 1.28
N ASN A 29 -32.49 12.12 0.29
CA ASN A 29 -31.33 11.23 0.05
C ASN A 29 -30.22 11.35 1.11
N THR A 30 -30.30 12.35 2.01
CA THR A 30 -29.32 12.55 3.09
C THR A 30 -29.77 11.95 4.43
N LEU A 31 -30.99 11.42 4.54
CA LEU A 31 -31.55 10.99 5.82
C LEU A 31 -31.10 9.57 6.23
N ASP A 32 -30.95 8.64 5.25
CA ASP A 32 -30.59 7.24 5.50
C ASP A 32 -29.44 6.78 4.58
N GLY A 33 -28.72 7.70 3.96
CA GLY A 33 -27.63 7.40 3.05
C GLY A 33 -26.32 7.15 3.79
N GLY A 34 -25.65 6.02 3.50
CA GLY A 34 -24.26 5.80 3.92
C GLY A 34 -23.34 6.81 3.24
N LEU A 35 -22.27 7.19 3.94
CA LEU A 35 -21.30 8.18 3.48
C LEU A 35 -19.88 7.60 3.60
N LEU A 36 -19.15 7.55 2.51
CA LEU A 36 -17.70 7.33 2.54
C LEU A 36 -17.02 8.70 2.62
N THR A 37 -16.20 8.90 3.64
CA THR A 37 -15.35 10.09 3.75
C THR A 37 -13.95 9.76 3.26
N VAL A 38 -13.42 10.57 2.34
CA VAL A 38 -12.06 10.41 1.83
C VAL A 38 -11.23 11.62 2.25
N ARG A 39 -10.12 11.38 2.92
CA ARG A 39 -9.16 12.42 3.31
C ARG A 39 -7.89 12.26 2.49
N ILE A 40 -7.49 13.30 1.77
CA ILE A 40 -6.24 13.37 1.01
C ILE A 40 -5.33 14.37 1.70
N THR A 41 -4.12 13.91 2.11
CA THR A 41 -3.13 14.73 2.82
C THR A 41 -1.73 14.51 2.28
N ALA A 42 -0.79 15.33 2.69
CA ALA A 42 0.63 15.12 2.45
C ALA A 42 1.44 15.70 3.62
N GLY A 43 2.49 15.02 3.99
CA GLY A 43 3.43 15.47 5.01
C GLY A 43 4.88 15.39 4.57
N ARG A 44 5.14 14.83 3.37
CA ARG A 44 6.44 14.76 2.71
C ARG A 44 6.29 15.03 1.22
N LYS A 45 7.25 15.79 0.65
CA LYS A 45 7.27 16.05 -0.80
C LYS A 45 7.32 14.74 -1.60
N GLY A 46 6.52 14.67 -2.67
CA GLY A 46 6.42 13.49 -3.53
C GLY A 46 5.62 12.32 -2.91
N THR A 47 4.89 12.58 -1.81
CA THR A 47 4.07 11.57 -1.13
C THR A 47 2.68 12.14 -0.86
N ILE A 48 1.65 11.39 -1.20
CA ILE A 48 0.25 11.70 -0.91
C ILE A 48 -0.36 10.54 -0.13
N ALA A 49 -0.99 10.83 1.00
CA ALA A 49 -1.78 9.89 1.79
C ALA A 49 -3.26 10.04 1.44
N VAL A 50 -3.95 8.91 1.28
CA VAL A 50 -5.38 8.83 1.04
C VAL A 50 -6.00 7.92 2.08
N ARG A 51 -6.96 8.42 2.83
CA ARG A 51 -7.68 7.66 3.85
C ARG A 51 -9.16 7.61 3.52
N LEU A 52 -9.70 6.41 3.43
CA LEU A 52 -11.10 6.12 3.28
C LEU A 52 -11.67 5.73 4.63
N THR A 53 -12.80 6.30 5.02
CA THR A 53 -13.48 5.99 6.27
C THR A 53 -14.98 5.86 6.00
N ASN A 54 -15.53 4.67 6.24
CA ASN A 54 -16.97 4.42 6.22
C ASN A 54 -17.58 4.65 7.60
N HIS A 55 -16.97 4.06 8.63
CA HIS A 55 -17.36 4.26 10.01
C HIS A 55 -16.12 4.37 10.89
N ARG A 56 -16.14 5.27 11.85
CA ARG A 56 -15.08 5.41 12.84
C ARG A 56 -15.67 5.22 14.23
N GLY A 57 -15.31 4.09 14.84
CA GLY A 57 -15.61 3.83 16.25
C GLY A 57 -14.72 4.66 17.19
N ALA A 58 -15.07 4.63 18.49
CA ALA A 58 -14.30 5.31 19.53
C ALA A 58 -12.96 4.59 19.84
N LEU A 59 -12.88 3.29 19.54
CA LEU A 59 -11.70 2.47 19.82
C LEU A 59 -10.88 2.26 18.55
N ASP A 60 -9.55 2.43 18.67
CA ASP A 60 -8.60 2.02 17.65
C ASP A 60 -8.28 0.52 17.87
N MET A 61 -8.84 -0.32 17.01
CA MET A 61 -8.82 -1.78 17.17
C MET A 61 -7.61 -2.46 16.53
N MET A 62 -6.83 -1.75 15.71
CA MET A 62 -5.73 -2.34 14.95
C MET A 62 -4.39 -1.74 15.34
N PRO A 63 -3.34 -2.56 15.47
CA PRO A 63 -1.99 -2.04 15.61
C PRO A 63 -1.62 -1.26 14.35
N ARG A 64 -0.82 -0.21 14.51
CA ARG A 64 -0.41 0.67 13.40
C ARG A 64 1.11 0.63 13.22
N PHE A 65 1.55 0.72 11.98
CA PHE A 65 2.97 0.93 11.71
C PHE A 65 3.42 2.31 12.22
N PRO A 66 4.60 2.41 12.85
CA PRO A 66 5.22 3.69 13.14
C PRO A 66 5.71 4.32 11.84
N LEU A 67 5.03 5.35 11.35
CA LEU A 67 5.35 6.04 10.11
C LEU A 67 5.87 7.45 10.39
N ASP A 68 6.98 7.81 9.75
CA ASP A 68 7.47 9.19 9.72
C ASP A 68 6.73 9.96 8.61
N ARG A 69 5.62 10.55 8.97
CA ARG A 69 4.75 11.27 8.03
C ARG A 69 5.34 12.59 7.54
N GLY A 70 6.41 13.09 8.18
CA GLY A 70 6.95 14.42 7.93
C GLY A 70 6.03 15.55 8.37
N THR A 71 6.43 16.77 8.06
CA THR A 71 5.74 18.00 8.47
C THR A 71 5.53 19.00 7.33
N ASP A 72 5.83 18.62 6.10
CA ASP A 72 5.61 19.45 4.92
C ASP A 72 4.12 19.70 4.73
N ARG A 73 3.77 20.95 4.44
CA ARG A 73 2.38 21.29 4.13
C ARG A 73 2.14 21.19 2.63
N PRO A 74 1.03 20.56 2.20
CA PRO A 74 0.66 20.57 0.80
C PRO A 74 0.14 21.93 0.36
N GLU A 75 0.22 22.19 -0.93
CA GLU A 75 -0.54 23.25 -1.57
C GLU A 75 -1.92 22.70 -1.92
N THR A 76 -3.00 23.39 -1.58
CA THR A 76 -4.37 23.03 -1.96
C THR A 76 -5.03 24.21 -2.68
N GLY A 77 -5.90 23.90 -3.64
CA GLY A 77 -6.60 24.94 -4.38
C GLY A 77 -7.65 24.35 -5.33
N GLU A 78 -8.24 25.25 -6.11
CA GLU A 78 -9.21 24.94 -7.15
C GLU A 78 -8.74 25.52 -8.49
N ALA A 79 -8.95 24.80 -9.54
CA ALA A 79 -8.66 25.23 -10.93
C ALA A 79 -9.60 24.48 -11.87
N ASP A 80 -10.05 25.17 -12.92
CA ASP A 80 -10.77 24.64 -14.10
C ASP A 80 -11.58 23.35 -13.90
N GLY A 81 -12.46 23.32 -12.88
CA GLY A 81 -13.37 22.22 -12.61
C GLY A 81 -12.82 21.08 -11.76
N PHE A 82 -11.70 21.25 -11.09
CA PHE A 82 -11.17 20.29 -10.11
C PHE A 82 -10.58 21.00 -8.88
N CYS A 83 -10.64 20.33 -7.74
CA CYS A 83 -9.83 20.68 -6.57
C CYS A 83 -8.50 19.91 -6.64
N PHE A 84 -7.43 20.50 -6.15
CA PHE A 84 -6.14 19.83 -6.14
C PHE A 84 -5.44 19.89 -4.79
N LEU A 85 -4.60 18.87 -4.56
CA LEU A 85 -3.57 18.87 -3.53
C LEU A 85 -2.24 18.55 -4.19
N ARG A 86 -1.24 19.41 -3.93
CA ARG A 86 0.11 19.24 -4.47
C ARG A 86 1.14 19.07 -3.36
N SER A 87 1.99 18.05 -3.51
CA SER A 87 3.10 17.72 -2.62
C SER A 87 4.40 17.65 -3.43
N GLY A 88 5.11 18.76 -3.51
CA GLY A 88 6.21 18.91 -4.47
C GLY A 88 5.71 18.78 -5.90
N GLU A 89 6.25 17.83 -6.65
CA GLU A 89 5.87 17.57 -8.06
C GLU A 89 4.71 16.56 -8.20
N LEU A 90 4.28 15.93 -7.09
CA LEU A 90 3.15 15.02 -7.08
C LEU A 90 1.85 15.78 -6.75
N GLU A 91 0.85 15.58 -7.58
CA GLU A 91 -0.44 16.26 -7.49
C GLU A 91 -1.59 15.25 -7.54
N ALA A 92 -2.55 15.41 -6.64
CA ALA A 92 -3.87 14.78 -6.73
C ALA A 92 -4.88 15.81 -7.25
N ARG A 93 -5.61 15.48 -8.33
CA ARG A 93 -6.71 16.27 -8.87
C ARG A 93 -8.03 15.55 -8.64
N VAL A 94 -8.97 16.23 -8.02
CA VAL A 94 -10.29 15.71 -7.69
C VAL A 94 -11.33 16.39 -8.54
N PHE A 95 -11.92 15.65 -9.46
CA PHE A 95 -13.08 16.05 -10.25
C PHE A 95 -14.33 15.53 -9.54
N ALA A 96 -15.12 16.43 -8.97
CA ALA A 96 -16.32 16.10 -8.21
C ALA A 96 -17.53 15.77 -9.11
N GLY A 97 -18.64 15.37 -8.50
CA GLY A 97 -19.90 15.04 -9.17
C GLY A 97 -20.08 13.54 -9.43
N LYS A 98 -21.07 13.19 -10.25
CA LYS A 98 -21.47 11.80 -10.54
C LYS A 98 -20.42 11.01 -11.33
N SER A 99 -19.73 11.68 -12.23
CA SER A 99 -18.63 11.10 -13.03
C SER A 99 -17.28 11.42 -12.41
N TRP A 100 -17.22 11.36 -11.08
CA TRP A 100 -16.05 11.75 -10.34
C TRP A 100 -14.77 11.01 -10.77
N ARG A 101 -13.64 11.69 -10.59
CA ARG A 101 -12.32 11.13 -10.86
C ARG A 101 -11.30 11.74 -9.90
N ILE A 102 -10.38 10.92 -9.41
CA ILE A 102 -9.20 11.36 -8.67
C ILE A 102 -7.99 10.94 -9.51
N GLU A 103 -7.23 11.90 -9.99
CA GLU A 103 -6.02 11.66 -10.78
C GLU A 103 -4.78 11.93 -9.94
N TYR A 104 -3.77 11.08 -10.08
CA TYR A 104 -2.45 11.28 -9.48
C TYR A 104 -1.45 11.56 -10.60
N ARG A 105 -0.77 12.69 -10.50
CA ARG A 105 0.10 13.21 -11.55
C ARG A 105 1.48 13.55 -11.00
N TRP A 106 2.50 13.28 -11.77
CA TRP A 106 3.88 13.69 -11.50
C TRP A 106 4.33 14.64 -12.60
N ARG A 107 4.66 15.88 -12.25
CA ARG A 107 5.02 16.94 -13.22
C ARG A 107 4.01 17.04 -14.36
N GLY A 108 2.73 17.01 -14.03
CA GLY A 108 1.63 17.06 -15.00
C GLY A 108 1.33 15.74 -15.74
N ARG A 109 2.25 14.76 -15.75
CA ARG A 109 2.03 13.44 -16.37
C ARG A 109 1.12 12.58 -15.50
N LEU A 110 0.03 12.06 -16.05
CA LEU A 110 -0.86 11.13 -15.36
C LEU A 110 -0.12 9.83 -15.03
N LEU A 111 -0.13 9.44 -13.76
CA LEU A 111 0.42 8.18 -13.25
C LEU A 111 -0.66 7.10 -13.23
N THR A 112 -1.69 7.35 -12.46
CA THR A 112 -2.87 6.49 -12.27
C THR A 112 -4.05 7.35 -11.85
N ALA A 113 -5.25 6.75 -11.78
CA ALA A 113 -6.45 7.42 -11.32
C ALA A 113 -7.44 6.44 -10.68
N ALA A 114 -8.29 6.97 -9.80
CA ALA A 114 -9.51 6.32 -9.35
C ALA A 114 -10.73 6.98 -10.00
N GLY A 115 -11.78 6.20 -10.24
CA GLY A 115 -13.02 6.70 -10.85
C GLY A 115 -14.25 5.98 -10.30
N PRO A 116 -15.42 6.19 -10.87
CA PRO A 116 -16.65 5.54 -10.43
C PRO A 116 -16.47 4.04 -10.28
N LYS A 117 -16.98 3.47 -9.17
CA LYS A 117 -16.78 2.07 -8.74
C LYS A 117 -15.33 1.73 -8.33
N GLY A 118 -14.42 2.68 -8.23
CA GLY A 118 -13.08 2.48 -7.67
C GLY A 118 -13.17 2.17 -6.19
N MET A 119 -13.54 3.16 -5.41
CA MET A 119 -13.75 3.00 -3.97
C MET A 119 -15.03 2.22 -3.66
N ALA A 120 -14.97 1.34 -2.65
CA ALA A 120 -16.15 0.64 -2.17
C ALA A 120 -16.02 0.26 -0.69
N HIS A 121 -17.14 0.32 0.01
CA HIS A 121 -17.39 -0.44 1.23
C HIS A 121 -18.17 -1.69 0.86
N ILE A 122 -17.71 -2.84 1.29
CA ILE A 122 -18.23 -4.16 0.92
C ILE A 122 -18.62 -4.90 2.21
N LEU A 123 -19.83 -5.43 2.25
CA LEU A 123 -20.27 -6.34 3.28
C LEU A 123 -20.35 -7.75 2.70
N ASP A 124 -19.57 -8.67 3.25
CA ASP A 124 -19.73 -10.10 2.98
C ASP A 124 -20.93 -10.59 3.78
N GLN A 125 -22.06 -10.82 3.10
CA GLN A 125 -23.29 -11.26 3.74
C GLN A 125 -23.18 -12.66 4.39
N ARG A 126 -22.20 -13.45 3.99
CA ARG A 126 -21.99 -14.79 4.52
C ARG A 126 -21.26 -14.75 5.87
N THR A 127 -20.27 -13.88 6.02
CA THR A 127 -19.45 -13.78 7.23
C THR A 127 -19.84 -12.62 8.13
N GLY A 128 -20.53 -11.61 7.59
CA GLY A 128 -20.80 -10.34 8.27
C GLY A 128 -19.60 -9.41 8.31
N GLU A 129 -18.47 -9.80 7.71
CA GLU A 129 -17.27 -8.98 7.66
C GLU A 129 -17.40 -7.85 6.64
N THR A 130 -16.80 -6.71 6.96
CA THR A 130 -16.74 -5.56 6.07
C THR A 130 -15.36 -5.36 5.53
N TYR A 131 -15.28 -4.78 4.32
CA TYR A 131 -14.02 -4.49 3.64
C TYR A 131 -14.09 -3.12 2.99
N LEU A 132 -12.99 -2.39 2.99
CA LEU A 132 -12.77 -1.26 2.11
C LEU A 132 -11.89 -1.66 0.95
N ARG A 133 -12.22 -1.16 -0.22
CA ARG A 133 -11.53 -1.43 -1.48
C ARG A 133 -11.22 -0.15 -2.23
N GLU A 134 -10.05 -0.11 -2.87
CA GLU A 134 -9.69 0.89 -3.87
C GLU A 134 -9.29 0.21 -5.18
N ARG A 135 -9.62 0.85 -6.30
CA ARG A 135 -9.22 0.46 -7.66
C ARG A 135 -8.52 1.62 -8.35
N LEU A 136 -7.26 1.44 -8.63
CA LEU A 136 -6.47 2.36 -9.43
C LEU A 136 -6.37 1.88 -10.88
N GLU A 137 -6.33 2.81 -11.82
CA GLU A 137 -6.15 2.49 -13.23
C GLU A 137 -4.77 1.87 -13.47
N LEU A 138 -4.76 0.78 -14.27
CA LEU A 138 -3.58 0.12 -14.78
C LEU A 138 -3.51 0.41 -16.28
N SER A 139 -2.47 1.12 -16.71
CA SER A 139 -2.30 1.52 -18.11
C SER A 139 -1.82 0.35 -18.97
N VAL A 140 -2.06 0.44 -20.26
CA VAL A 140 -1.54 -0.55 -21.23
C VAL A 140 0.00 -0.59 -21.17
N GLY A 141 0.57 -1.79 -21.05
CA GLY A 141 2.01 -2.00 -20.95
C GLY A 141 2.63 -1.62 -19.62
N GLU A 142 1.83 -1.24 -18.64
CA GLU A 142 2.29 -1.00 -17.28
C GLU A 142 2.51 -2.31 -16.54
N ASN A 143 3.67 -2.46 -15.91
CA ASN A 143 4.02 -3.59 -15.07
C ASN A 143 4.05 -3.18 -13.59
N ILE A 144 3.56 -4.07 -12.73
CA ILE A 144 3.56 -3.94 -11.28
C ILE A 144 4.53 -4.94 -10.67
N TYR A 145 5.31 -4.49 -9.68
CA TYR A 145 6.35 -5.24 -8.98
C TYR A 145 6.17 -5.09 -7.47
N GLY A 146 6.79 -5.97 -6.67
CA GLY A 146 6.83 -5.83 -5.20
C GLY A 146 5.98 -6.85 -4.48
N LEU A 147 5.29 -6.43 -3.41
CA LEU A 147 4.45 -7.22 -2.50
C LEU A 147 5.25 -8.19 -1.61
N GLY A 148 6.54 -7.93 -1.39
CA GLY A 148 7.42 -8.73 -0.54
C GLY A 148 8.12 -9.86 -1.27
N GLU A 149 8.70 -10.78 -0.49
CA GLU A 149 9.40 -11.96 -1.00
C GLU A 149 8.39 -13.09 -1.22
N ARG A 150 8.15 -13.46 -2.47
CA ARG A 150 7.16 -14.47 -2.84
C ARG A 150 7.69 -15.39 -3.94
N PHE A 151 7.36 -16.68 -3.83
CA PHE A 151 7.57 -17.64 -4.91
C PHE A 151 6.48 -17.43 -5.98
N GLY A 152 6.85 -16.77 -7.05
CA GLY A 152 5.93 -16.46 -8.14
C GLY A 152 6.54 -15.48 -9.13
N PRO A 153 5.85 -15.14 -10.21
CA PRO A 153 6.37 -14.22 -11.22
C PRO A 153 6.78 -12.87 -10.62
N PHE A 154 7.90 -12.34 -11.10
CA PHE A 154 8.42 -11.03 -10.68
C PHE A 154 7.44 -9.90 -11.05
N VAL A 155 6.87 -9.96 -12.25
CA VAL A 155 5.79 -9.09 -12.69
C VAL A 155 4.48 -9.62 -12.10
N LYS A 156 3.75 -8.77 -11.40
CA LYS A 156 2.54 -9.15 -10.65
C LYS A 156 1.24 -9.06 -11.46
N ASN A 157 1.30 -8.55 -12.69
CA ASN A 157 0.12 -8.46 -13.56
C ASN A 157 -0.53 -9.83 -13.79
N GLY A 158 -1.85 -9.88 -13.74
CA GLY A 158 -2.65 -11.09 -13.87
C GLY A 158 -2.77 -11.92 -12.58
N GLN A 159 -2.22 -11.45 -11.45
CA GLN A 159 -2.23 -12.20 -10.19
C GLN A 159 -3.22 -11.64 -9.18
N SER A 160 -3.84 -12.55 -8.42
CA SER A 160 -4.55 -12.29 -7.18
C SER A 160 -3.65 -12.70 -6.03
N ILE A 161 -3.37 -11.81 -5.09
CA ILE A 161 -2.36 -12.02 -4.04
C ILE A 161 -2.92 -11.59 -2.70
N ASP A 162 -2.98 -12.52 -1.74
CA ASP A 162 -3.27 -12.20 -0.35
C ASP A 162 -1.96 -12.04 0.43
N LEU A 163 -1.82 -10.91 1.10
CA LEU A 163 -0.70 -10.63 2.00
C LEU A 163 -1.09 -10.99 3.43
N TRP A 164 -0.47 -12.04 3.93
CA TRP A 164 -0.53 -12.48 5.32
C TRP A 164 0.72 -13.32 5.60
N ASN A 165 1.43 -13.00 6.68
CA ASN A 165 2.62 -13.75 7.04
C ASN A 165 2.23 -15.17 7.46
N ALA A 166 2.72 -16.15 6.74
CA ALA A 166 2.50 -17.56 7.02
C ALA A 166 3.78 -18.35 6.71
N ASP A 167 3.90 -19.55 7.29
CA ASP A 167 5.03 -20.42 7.03
C ASP A 167 5.09 -20.79 5.55
N GLY A 168 6.10 -20.27 4.88
CA GLY A 168 6.30 -20.44 3.44
C GLY A 168 7.15 -21.67 3.15
N GLY A 169 6.59 -22.59 2.34
CA GLY A 169 7.39 -23.64 1.71
C GLY A 169 8.20 -23.08 0.54
N THR A 170 8.94 -23.95 -0.11
CA THR A 170 9.77 -23.60 -1.28
C THR A 170 8.98 -23.55 -2.59
N ASP A 171 7.74 -23.99 -2.59
CA ASP A 171 6.89 -24.21 -3.78
C ASP A 171 5.46 -23.66 -3.63
N SER A 172 5.20 -22.89 -2.57
CA SER A 172 3.92 -22.26 -2.32
C SER A 172 3.99 -20.74 -2.43
N GLU A 173 2.85 -20.09 -2.58
CA GLU A 173 2.75 -18.63 -2.59
C GLU A 173 2.77 -18.00 -1.18
N GLN A 174 2.75 -18.81 -0.12
CA GLN A 174 2.91 -18.34 1.25
C GLN A 174 4.28 -17.73 1.46
N ALA A 175 4.37 -16.71 2.28
CA ALA A 175 5.62 -16.03 2.58
C ALA A 175 5.63 -15.41 3.97
N TYR A 176 6.81 -15.33 4.57
CA TYR A 176 7.02 -14.62 5.84
C TYR A 176 7.17 -13.11 5.67
N LYS A 177 7.64 -12.66 4.50
CA LYS A 177 7.97 -11.25 4.24
C LYS A 177 7.00 -10.65 3.25
N ASN A 178 5.78 -10.44 3.71
CA ASN A 178 4.77 -9.70 2.98
C ASN A 178 4.98 -8.19 3.21
N VAL A 179 5.01 -7.45 2.12
CA VAL A 179 5.16 -5.98 2.14
C VAL A 179 4.02 -5.39 1.33
N PRO A 180 3.06 -4.68 1.95
CA PRO A 180 1.90 -4.12 1.26
C PRO A 180 2.26 -2.87 0.44
N PHE A 181 3.31 -3.00 -0.37
CA PHE A 181 3.83 -1.98 -1.26
C PHE A 181 4.07 -2.57 -2.65
N PHE A 182 3.57 -1.89 -3.66
CA PHE A 182 3.91 -2.18 -5.04
C PHE A 182 4.56 -0.99 -5.74
N LEU A 183 5.40 -1.30 -6.72
CA LEU A 183 6.07 -0.34 -7.59
C LEU A 183 5.58 -0.52 -9.02
N SER A 184 5.20 0.56 -9.68
CA SER A 184 4.82 0.59 -11.09
C SER A 184 6.00 0.96 -11.99
N SER A 185 6.06 0.33 -13.17
CA SER A 185 6.98 0.73 -14.25
C SER A 185 6.77 2.18 -14.70
N ARG A 186 5.67 2.81 -14.33
CA ARG A 186 5.38 4.23 -14.59
C ARG A 186 5.99 5.18 -13.54
N ARG A 187 6.86 4.66 -12.64
CA ARG A 187 7.60 5.43 -11.63
C ARG A 187 6.71 6.03 -10.55
N TYR A 188 5.76 5.24 -10.09
CA TYR A 188 5.04 5.50 -8.86
C TYR A 188 4.96 4.22 -8.03
N GLY A 189 4.68 4.35 -6.75
CA GLY A 189 4.43 3.24 -5.86
C GLY A 189 3.21 3.49 -4.99
N VAL A 190 2.62 2.41 -4.49
CA VAL A 190 1.49 2.47 -3.56
C VAL A 190 1.80 1.59 -2.37
N PHE A 191 1.69 2.15 -1.17
CA PHE A 191 1.79 1.45 0.09
C PHE A 191 0.43 1.46 0.78
N VAL A 192 -0.11 0.29 1.08
CA VAL A 192 -1.34 0.13 1.86
C VAL A 192 -0.98 0.01 3.33
N ASN A 193 -1.34 1.01 4.13
CA ASN A 193 -1.01 1.09 5.55
C ASN A 193 -1.95 0.20 6.38
N SER A 194 -1.73 -1.10 6.31
CA SER A 194 -2.49 -2.09 7.08
C SER A 194 -1.53 -3.11 7.69
N THR A 195 -1.72 -3.41 8.97
CA THR A 195 -1.03 -4.50 9.69
C THR A 195 -1.81 -5.81 9.61
N GLY A 196 -3.05 -5.75 9.10
CA GLY A 196 -3.89 -6.91 8.82
C GLY A 196 -3.67 -7.45 7.40
N ARG A 197 -4.55 -8.39 7.02
CA ARG A 197 -4.57 -8.95 5.66
C ARG A 197 -4.84 -7.86 4.63
N VAL A 198 -4.09 -7.88 3.53
CA VAL A 198 -4.34 -7.06 2.36
C VAL A 198 -4.46 -7.95 1.14
N SER A 199 -5.57 -7.85 0.42
CA SER A 199 -5.79 -8.61 -0.82
C SER A 199 -5.56 -7.71 -2.02
N TYR A 200 -4.83 -8.20 -3.01
CA TYR A 200 -4.52 -7.52 -4.27
C TYR A 200 -5.07 -8.28 -5.47
N GLU A 201 -5.65 -7.53 -6.41
CA GLU A 201 -6.08 -7.98 -7.72
C GLU A 201 -5.38 -7.10 -8.77
N ILE A 202 -4.30 -7.61 -9.37
CA ILE A 202 -3.47 -6.82 -10.29
C ILE A 202 -3.75 -7.23 -11.73
N GLY A 203 -4.73 -6.58 -12.35
CA GLY A 203 -5.16 -6.94 -13.69
C GLY A 203 -5.80 -8.32 -13.81
N SER A 204 -6.07 -9.02 -12.71
CA SER A 204 -6.66 -10.36 -12.68
C SER A 204 -8.18 -10.32 -12.78
N GLU A 205 -8.87 -9.50 -12.01
CA GLU A 205 -10.31 -9.28 -12.13
C GLU A 205 -10.65 -8.37 -13.32
N SER A 206 -9.86 -7.31 -13.50
CA SER A 206 -10.00 -6.36 -14.59
C SER A 206 -8.62 -5.97 -15.12
N ALA A 207 -8.34 -6.26 -16.38
CA ALA A 207 -7.04 -6.03 -17.01
C ALA A 207 -6.55 -4.55 -16.97
N THR A 208 -7.46 -3.62 -16.69
CA THR A 208 -7.18 -2.18 -16.63
C THR A 208 -7.14 -1.62 -15.21
N LYS A 209 -7.14 -2.48 -14.19
CA LYS A 209 -7.20 -2.06 -12.79
C LYS A 209 -6.20 -2.81 -11.92
N THR A 210 -5.60 -2.06 -10.98
CA THR A 210 -4.93 -2.59 -9.81
C THR A 210 -5.83 -2.31 -8.62
N GLN A 211 -6.34 -3.37 -8.01
CA GLN A 211 -7.26 -3.31 -6.88
C GLN A 211 -6.57 -3.77 -5.62
N PHE A 212 -6.89 -3.15 -4.49
CA PHE A 212 -6.52 -3.66 -3.17
C PHE A 212 -7.68 -3.45 -2.19
N SER A 213 -7.78 -4.36 -1.23
CA SER A 213 -8.81 -4.34 -0.20
C SER A 213 -8.25 -4.75 1.16
N VAL A 214 -8.83 -4.16 2.21
CA VAL A 214 -8.51 -4.44 3.61
C VAL A 214 -9.80 -4.70 4.38
N PRO A 215 -9.80 -5.59 5.39
CA PRO A 215 -10.96 -5.76 6.27
C PRO A 215 -11.15 -4.50 7.13
N GLY A 216 -12.42 -4.22 7.48
CA GLY A 216 -12.83 -3.15 8.38
C GLY A 216 -13.42 -1.93 7.68
N GLU A 217 -13.48 -0.85 8.45
CA GLU A 217 -14.22 0.38 8.13
C GLU A 217 -13.32 1.57 7.77
N GLU A 218 -12.01 1.41 7.86
CA GLU A 218 -10.99 2.41 7.53
C GLU A 218 -9.87 1.78 6.70
N MET A 219 -9.44 2.48 5.65
CA MET A 219 -8.28 2.11 4.86
C MET A 219 -7.44 3.34 4.58
N GLU A 220 -6.13 3.24 4.76
CA GLU A 220 -5.19 4.29 4.37
C GLU A 220 -4.16 3.72 3.41
N TYR A 221 -3.87 4.46 2.36
CA TYR A 221 -2.76 4.14 1.47
C TYR A 221 -1.99 5.40 1.08
N PHE A 222 -0.75 5.20 0.67
CA PHE A 222 0.15 6.27 0.24
C PHE A 222 0.54 6.07 -1.22
N ILE A 223 0.57 7.16 -1.96
CA ILE A 223 1.11 7.22 -3.32
C ILE A 223 2.42 7.97 -3.28
N PHE A 224 3.44 7.39 -3.87
CA PHE A 224 4.78 7.95 -4.04
C PHE A 224 5.06 8.10 -5.52
N ALA A 225 5.80 9.14 -5.90
CA ALA A 225 6.25 9.30 -7.28
C ALA A 225 7.67 9.87 -7.33
N GLY A 226 8.33 9.62 -8.45
CA GLY A 226 9.69 10.11 -8.68
C GLY A 226 10.07 10.08 -10.17
N ASP A 227 11.24 10.58 -10.47
CA ASP A 227 11.79 10.55 -11.83
C ASP A 227 12.36 9.16 -12.18
N THR A 228 12.70 8.39 -11.14
CA THR A 228 13.19 7.01 -11.25
C THR A 228 12.49 6.09 -10.25
N PRO A 229 12.52 4.76 -10.45
CA PRO A 229 12.06 3.81 -9.44
C PRO A 229 12.81 3.93 -8.10
N LYS A 230 14.07 4.32 -8.11
CA LYS A 230 14.88 4.56 -6.89
C LYS A 230 14.33 5.72 -6.07
N ASP A 231 13.87 6.79 -6.72
CA ASP A 231 13.28 7.94 -6.02
C ASP A 231 11.99 7.52 -5.31
N VAL A 232 11.18 6.66 -5.95
CA VAL A 232 9.95 6.10 -5.35
C VAL A 232 10.29 5.27 -4.11
N LEU A 233 11.29 4.39 -4.19
CA LEU A 233 11.75 3.59 -3.04
C LEU A 233 12.34 4.49 -1.94
N THR A 234 13.06 5.54 -2.32
CA THR A 234 13.60 6.52 -1.38
C THR A 234 12.50 7.23 -0.61
N ALA A 235 11.43 7.65 -1.28
CA ALA A 235 10.27 8.26 -0.66
C ALA A 235 9.50 7.27 0.25
N TYR A 236 9.30 6.04 -0.21
CA TYR A 236 8.68 4.97 0.57
C TYR A 236 9.45 4.68 1.86
N THR A 237 10.76 4.45 1.77
CA THR A 237 11.59 4.15 2.95
C THR A 237 11.84 5.38 3.84
N ALA A 238 11.64 6.61 3.34
CA ALA A 238 11.61 7.79 4.20
C ALA A 238 10.38 7.82 5.11
N LEU A 239 9.25 7.27 4.64
CA LEU A 239 8.02 7.14 5.44
C LEU A 239 8.11 5.96 6.41
N THR A 240 8.60 4.80 5.96
CA THR A 240 8.50 3.52 6.68
C THR A 240 9.74 3.16 7.49
N GLY A 241 10.83 3.87 7.30
CA GLY A 241 12.14 3.59 7.91
C GLY A 241 13.17 3.12 6.89
N ARG A 242 14.41 3.56 7.09
CA ARG A 242 15.57 3.10 6.30
C ARG A 242 16.08 1.77 6.82
N ALA A 243 16.66 0.96 5.93
CA ALA A 243 17.41 -0.20 6.35
C ALA A 243 18.57 0.23 7.29
N PRO A 244 18.84 -0.51 8.37
CA PRO A 244 19.98 -0.23 9.24
C PRO A 244 21.28 -0.56 8.49
N GLU A 245 22.37 0.05 8.93
CA GLU A 245 23.70 -0.36 8.54
C GLU A 245 24.03 -1.67 9.26
N LEU A 246 24.40 -2.69 8.50
CA LEU A 246 24.69 -4.02 9.02
C LEU A 246 26.19 -4.19 9.26
N PRO A 247 26.60 -4.94 10.31
CA PRO A 247 28.01 -5.25 10.55
C PRO A 247 28.56 -6.20 9.46
N GLU A 248 29.85 -6.06 9.12
CA GLU A 248 30.48 -6.81 8.02
C GLU A 248 30.33 -8.32 8.14
N TRP A 249 30.40 -8.87 9.35
CA TRP A 249 30.28 -10.32 9.57
C TRP A 249 28.91 -10.88 9.11
N SER A 250 27.88 -10.06 9.08
CA SER A 250 26.52 -10.48 8.63
C SER A 250 26.46 -10.81 7.14
N TYR A 251 27.42 -10.35 6.35
CA TYR A 251 27.54 -10.66 4.92
C TYR A 251 28.38 -11.91 4.64
N GLY A 252 28.94 -12.55 5.69
CA GLY A 252 29.71 -13.76 5.57
C GLY A 252 28.84 -15.02 5.48
N LEU A 253 29.50 -16.19 5.58
CA LEU A 253 28.81 -17.47 5.52
C LEU A 253 28.00 -17.71 6.82
N TRP A 254 26.73 -18.02 6.66
CA TRP A 254 25.84 -18.52 7.71
C TRP A 254 25.65 -20.02 7.53
N LEU A 255 26.08 -20.82 8.50
CA LEU A 255 25.86 -22.25 8.52
C LEU A 255 24.67 -22.58 9.39
N SER A 256 23.69 -23.28 8.83
CA SER A 256 22.57 -23.83 9.58
C SER A 256 22.50 -25.33 9.42
N THR A 257 22.24 -26.04 10.51
CA THR A 257 21.98 -27.49 10.50
C THR A 257 20.48 -27.81 10.51
N SER A 258 19.63 -26.80 10.71
CA SER A 258 18.17 -26.77 10.56
C SER A 258 17.48 -28.14 10.68
N PHE A 259 16.92 -28.51 11.80
CA PHE A 259 16.18 -29.75 12.08
C PHE A 259 16.94 -31.09 11.86
N THR A 260 18.18 -31.07 11.40
CA THR A 260 18.90 -32.30 10.99
C THR A 260 19.84 -32.83 12.05
N THR A 261 20.01 -32.15 13.18
CA THR A 261 20.95 -32.55 14.24
C THR A 261 20.45 -32.13 15.62
N ASP A 262 20.97 -32.77 16.65
CA ASP A 262 20.85 -32.32 18.02
C ASP A 262 21.69 -31.06 18.26
N TYR A 263 21.19 -30.16 19.08
CA TYR A 263 21.84 -28.87 19.38
C TYR A 263 22.54 -28.86 20.73
N ASP A 264 23.19 -30.00 21.08
CA ASP A 264 24.10 -30.02 22.22
C ASP A 264 25.40 -29.31 21.89
N GLU A 265 26.11 -28.80 22.90
CA GLU A 265 27.32 -28.02 22.77
C GLU A 265 28.37 -28.76 21.95
N LYS A 266 28.58 -30.04 22.20
CA LYS A 266 29.60 -30.87 21.53
C LYS A 266 29.34 -30.98 20.04
N THR A 267 28.10 -31.20 19.65
CA THR A 267 27.69 -31.31 18.26
C THR A 267 27.87 -29.97 17.55
N VAL A 268 27.40 -28.87 18.14
CA VAL A 268 27.56 -27.52 17.57
C VAL A 268 29.04 -27.17 17.39
N LEU A 269 29.88 -27.38 18.41
CA LEU A 269 31.34 -27.14 18.31
C LEU A 269 32.01 -28.00 17.25
N SER A 270 31.58 -29.25 17.04
CA SER A 270 32.12 -30.10 15.98
C SER A 270 31.91 -29.53 14.58
N PHE A 271 30.83 -28.85 14.30
CA PHE A 271 30.62 -28.15 13.03
C PHE A 271 31.50 -26.91 12.90
N VAL A 272 31.65 -26.13 13.96
CA VAL A 272 32.51 -24.93 13.98
C VAL A 272 33.95 -25.33 13.79
N ASP A 273 34.44 -26.31 14.55
CA ASP A 273 35.83 -26.84 14.46
C ASP A 273 36.08 -27.43 13.08
N GLY A 274 35.14 -28.20 12.54
CA GLY A 274 35.23 -28.77 11.21
C GLY A 274 35.33 -27.71 10.08
N MET A 275 34.70 -26.57 10.23
CA MET A 275 34.84 -25.45 9.31
C MET A 275 36.23 -24.80 9.43
N ILE A 276 36.71 -24.60 10.67
CA ILE A 276 38.02 -24.03 10.95
C ILE A 276 39.15 -24.94 10.38
N GLU A 277 39.12 -26.25 10.64
CA GLU A 277 40.11 -27.23 10.15
C GLU A 277 40.19 -27.23 8.62
N ARG A 278 39.03 -27.05 7.94
CA ARG A 278 38.96 -27.02 6.47
C ARG A 278 39.24 -25.64 5.88
N LYS A 279 39.52 -24.65 6.73
CA LYS A 279 39.76 -23.26 6.34
C LYS A 279 38.58 -22.67 5.55
N ILE A 280 37.35 -23.06 5.89
CA ILE A 280 36.14 -22.48 5.32
C ILE A 280 35.76 -21.32 6.23
N PRO A 281 35.70 -20.08 5.69
CA PRO A 281 35.34 -18.93 6.50
C PRO A 281 33.88 -19.04 6.95
N LEU A 282 33.66 -19.12 8.25
CA LEU A 282 32.34 -19.14 8.88
C LEU A 282 32.16 -17.86 9.70
N SER A 283 31.08 -17.13 9.45
CA SER A 283 30.75 -15.91 10.18
C SER A 283 29.71 -16.16 11.24
N VAL A 284 28.71 -16.98 10.96
CA VAL A 284 27.59 -17.26 11.85
C VAL A 284 27.23 -18.74 11.82
N PHE A 285 27.02 -19.31 12.98
CA PHE A 285 26.34 -20.60 13.15
C PHE A 285 24.91 -20.34 13.65
N HIS A 286 23.96 -20.98 13.02
CA HIS A 286 22.55 -20.72 13.27
C HIS A 286 21.77 -22.02 13.49
#